data_766cb74b910447100695bd84e98b632d
#
_entry.id   766cb74b910447100695bd84e98b632d
#
_cell.length_a   1.000
_cell.length_b   1.000
_cell.length_c   1.000
_cell.angle_alpha   90.00
_cell.angle_beta   90.00
_cell.angle_gamma   90.00
#
_symmetry.space_group_name_H-M   'P 1'
#
loop_
_entity.id
_entity.type
_entity.pdbx_description
1 polymer ?
#
loop_
_entity_poly.entity_id
_entity_poly.type
_entity_poly.pdbx_seq_one_letter_code
_entity_poly.pdbx_strand_id
1 'polypeptide(L)'
;HTYRLDAIGEIEVGENKVPYEGTLDALYNNDFRKFIEYNIQDTALLDKLDKKLRFIDLSNELAHANTVLLQTTMGAVAVTEQAIVNEAHHRGLQVPNRQKRDDDATQAAGAYVAYPKKGLHKWVASMDLNSLYPSVIRALNMAPETVIGQIRPEISDARVHEDMFLKKMSFAGSWEGRFATEEYDVVMEQRKDIPLTLDFENGQTEVLSGAEIYKLIFDSNNPWMLSANGTIFTTEFEGVIPGILKRWYSERKDLQKNLKKAKDAGNSIEVEYWDKRQLVKKINLNSLYGAILNPGCRFFDKRIGQSTTLTGRTIVKHMSAEVNKTITGKYDHIGEAMIYGDTDSCYFSAWPILKDDIEAGKIPWSKDNIIALYDQVCEAANTTFPSMMASSFHCPKSRSDVIAAAREIVAQS
;
A
#
# COMPACT_ATOMS: atom_id res chain seq x y z
N HIS A 1 -6.90 -17.30 15.96
CA HIS A 1 -5.94 -18.08 15.18
C HIS A 1 -4.64 -18.26 15.94
N THR A 2 -4.03 -19.45 15.86
CA THR A 2 -2.74 -19.78 16.49
C THR A 2 -1.78 -20.32 15.43
N TYR A 3 -0.49 -19.97 15.55
CA TYR A 3 0.59 -20.47 14.70
C TYR A 3 1.41 -21.56 15.39
N ARG A 4 0.83 -22.25 16.38
CA ARG A 4 1.48 -23.40 17.01
C ARG A 4 1.63 -24.55 16.02
N LEU A 5 2.75 -25.27 16.08
CA LEU A 5 3.06 -26.39 15.18
C LEU A 5 1.93 -27.42 15.09
N ASP A 6 1.28 -27.72 16.21
CA ASP A 6 0.16 -28.65 16.29
C ASP A 6 -1.03 -28.20 15.41
N ALA A 7 -1.46 -26.94 15.57
CA ALA A 7 -2.58 -26.39 14.82
C ALA A 7 -2.28 -26.24 13.32
N ILE A 8 -1.05 -25.83 12.98
CA ILE A 8 -0.63 -25.73 11.58
C ILE A 8 -0.46 -27.12 10.96
N GLY A 9 0.09 -28.08 11.70
CA GLY A 9 0.22 -29.47 11.27
C GLY A 9 -1.14 -30.05 10.90
N GLU A 10 -2.14 -29.85 11.76
CA GLU A 10 -3.52 -30.31 11.50
C GLU A 10 -4.11 -29.68 10.24
N ILE A 11 -4.02 -28.36 10.13
CA ILE A 11 -4.62 -27.61 8.99
C ILE A 11 -3.91 -27.94 7.67
N GLU A 12 -2.59 -27.98 7.67
CA GLU A 12 -1.81 -28.08 6.44
C GLU A 12 -1.53 -29.53 6.01
N VAL A 13 -1.25 -30.43 6.93
CA VAL A 13 -0.87 -31.82 6.61
C VAL A 13 -1.79 -32.87 7.20
N GLY A 14 -2.79 -32.48 7.99
CA GLY A 14 -3.77 -33.39 8.60
C GLY A 14 -3.18 -34.23 9.75
N GLU A 15 -2.11 -33.74 10.36
CA GLU A 15 -1.43 -34.45 11.44
C GLU A 15 -1.16 -33.53 12.63
N ASN A 16 -1.22 -34.10 13.83
CA ASN A 16 -0.99 -33.42 15.09
C ASN A 16 0.31 -33.87 15.76
N LYS A 17 0.73 -33.16 16.78
CA LYS A 17 1.78 -33.54 17.70
C LYS A 17 1.34 -34.73 18.55
N VAL A 18 2.30 -35.48 19.10
CA VAL A 18 2.00 -36.51 20.10
C VAL A 18 1.49 -35.87 21.38
N PRO A 19 0.25 -36.14 21.83
CA PRO A 19 -0.27 -35.56 23.06
C PRO A 19 0.46 -36.10 24.30
N TYR A 20 0.75 -35.20 25.24
CA TYR A 20 1.31 -35.56 26.54
C TYR A 20 0.76 -34.61 27.65
N GLU A 21 0.86 -35.07 28.89
CA GLU A 21 0.46 -34.30 30.05
C GLU A 21 1.67 -33.74 30.80
N GLY A 22 1.51 -32.54 31.39
CA GLY A 22 2.57 -31.91 32.17
C GLY A 22 3.60 -31.16 31.33
N THR A 23 4.85 -31.17 31.78
CA THR A 23 5.98 -30.48 31.13
C THR A 23 6.84 -31.47 30.34
N LEU A 24 7.64 -30.93 29.39
CA LEU A 24 8.62 -31.76 28.64
C LEU A 24 9.64 -32.44 29.56
N ASP A 25 10.05 -31.76 30.63
CA ASP A 25 10.96 -32.34 31.65
C ASP A 25 10.31 -33.52 32.37
N ALA A 26 9.02 -33.39 32.73
CA ALA A 26 8.28 -34.48 33.33
C ALA A 26 8.12 -35.67 32.34
N LEU A 27 7.84 -35.38 31.07
CA LEU A 27 7.78 -36.42 30.02
C LEU A 27 9.13 -37.14 29.85
N TYR A 28 10.23 -36.39 29.80
CA TYR A 28 11.59 -36.93 29.69
C TYR A 28 11.92 -37.87 30.86
N ASN A 29 11.62 -37.46 32.09
CA ASN A 29 11.96 -38.20 33.29
C ASN A 29 11.04 -39.41 33.56
N ASN A 30 9.75 -39.30 33.20
CA ASN A 30 8.75 -40.31 33.53
C ASN A 30 8.42 -41.28 32.41
N ASP A 31 8.52 -40.84 31.14
CA ASP A 31 8.24 -41.66 29.93
C ASP A 31 9.18 -41.24 28.79
N PHE A 32 10.42 -41.62 28.91
CA PHE A 32 11.48 -41.34 27.95
C PHE A 32 11.15 -41.84 26.53
N ARG A 33 10.46 -42.99 26.44
CA ARG A 33 10.06 -43.54 25.15
C ARG A 33 9.09 -42.62 24.43
N LYS A 34 8.05 -42.17 25.12
CA LYS A 34 7.07 -41.22 24.59
C LYS A 34 7.70 -39.88 24.27
N PHE A 35 8.69 -39.40 25.06
CA PHE A 35 9.48 -38.23 24.76
C PHE A 35 10.22 -38.36 23.41
N ILE A 36 10.80 -39.50 23.10
CA ILE A 36 11.45 -39.74 21.81
C ILE A 36 10.41 -39.78 20.68
N GLU A 37 9.27 -40.44 20.87
CA GLU A 37 8.17 -40.49 19.89
C GLU A 37 7.64 -39.03 19.60
N TYR A 38 7.48 -38.24 20.65
CA TYR A 38 7.10 -36.79 20.51
C TYR A 38 8.12 -36.04 19.67
N ASN A 39 9.40 -36.16 19.93
CA ASN A 39 10.46 -35.48 19.20
C ASN A 39 10.54 -35.90 17.72
N ILE A 40 10.38 -37.17 17.44
CA ILE A 40 10.32 -37.68 16.07
C ILE A 40 9.13 -37.10 15.32
N GLN A 41 7.94 -37.07 15.96
CA GLN A 41 6.74 -36.51 15.31
C GLN A 41 6.87 -35.01 15.06
N ASP A 42 7.41 -34.22 16.01
CA ASP A 42 7.67 -32.81 15.83
C ASP A 42 8.59 -32.54 14.63
N THR A 43 9.66 -33.33 14.50
CA THR A 43 10.60 -33.20 13.37
C THR A 43 9.96 -33.63 12.04
N ALA A 44 9.19 -34.74 12.05
CA ALA A 44 8.47 -35.20 10.88
C ALA A 44 7.41 -34.21 10.39
N LEU A 45 6.71 -33.53 11.30
CA LEU A 45 5.75 -32.46 10.95
C LEU A 45 6.44 -31.31 10.24
N LEU A 46 7.63 -30.87 10.71
CA LEU A 46 8.38 -29.78 10.06
C LEU A 46 8.80 -30.15 8.63
N ASP A 47 9.29 -31.40 8.43
CA ASP A 47 9.66 -31.91 7.10
C ASP A 47 8.44 -31.94 6.16
N LYS A 48 7.30 -32.45 6.64
CA LYS A 48 6.05 -32.52 5.86
C LYS A 48 5.52 -31.11 5.52
N LEU A 49 5.57 -30.18 6.47
CA LEU A 49 5.18 -28.79 6.25
C LEU A 49 6.08 -28.13 5.22
N ASP A 50 7.41 -28.31 5.31
CA ASP A 50 8.30 -27.69 4.31
C ASP A 50 8.11 -28.33 2.93
N LYS A 51 7.92 -29.63 2.82
CA LYS A 51 7.59 -30.30 1.55
C LYS A 51 6.33 -29.75 0.89
N LYS A 52 5.31 -29.39 1.68
CA LYS A 52 4.07 -28.81 1.18
C LYS A 52 4.18 -27.30 0.89
N LEU A 53 4.70 -26.53 1.85
CA LEU A 53 4.69 -25.06 1.82
C LEU A 53 5.95 -24.48 1.16
N ARG A 54 7.03 -25.25 1.10
CA ARG A 54 8.29 -24.89 0.43
C ARG A 54 8.91 -23.60 0.96
N PHE A 55 8.87 -23.35 2.26
CA PHE A 55 9.39 -22.14 2.88
C PHE A 55 10.91 -21.99 2.78
N ILE A 56 11.64 -23.10 2.85
CA ILE A 56 13.11 -23.09 2.70
C ILE A 56 13.49 -22.63 1.29
N ASP A 57 12.82 -23.12 0.26
CA ASP A 57 13.05 -22.68 -1.12
C ASP A 57 12.69 -21.20 -1.32
N LEU A 58 11.54 -20.77 -0.76
CA LEU A 58 11.13 -19.36 -0.82
C LEU A 58 12.14 -18.46 -0.12
N SER A 59 12.62 -18.86 1.06
CA SER A 59 13.63 -18.11 1.80
C SER A 59 14.96 -18.04 1.04
N ASN A 60 15.35 -19.16 0.40
CA ASN A 60 16.55 -19.18 -0.43
C ASN A 60 16.46 -18.24 -1.64
N GLU A 61 15.34 -18.24 -2.38
CA GLU A 61 15.11 -17.29 -3.47
C GLU A 61 15.10 -15.84 -2.96
N LEU A 62 14.51 -15.58 -1.79
CA LEU A 62 14.49 -14.27 -1.16
C LEU A 62 15.90 -13.81 -0.76
N ALA A 63 16.72 -14.70 -0.21
CA ALA A 63 18.11 -14.44 0.16
C ALA A 63 18.95 -14.06 -1.07
N HIS A 64 18.85 -14.81 -2.14
CA HIS A 64 19.54 -14.55 -3.40
C HIS A 64 19.09 -13.22 -4.04
N ALA A 65 17.77 -13.00 -4.12
CA ALA A 65 17.20 -11.80 -4.74
C ALA A 65 17.62 -10.49 -4.07
N ASN A 66 17.92 -10.53 -2.76
CA ASN A 66 18.26 -9.36 -1.96
C ASN A 66 19.70 -9.36 -1.42
N THR A 67 20.48 -10.39 -1.73
CA THR A 67 21.90 -10.54 -1.29
C THR A 67 22.01 -10.50 0.25
N VAL A 68 21.19 -11.32 0.91
CA VAL A 68 21.20 -11.48 2.37
C VAL A 68 21.46 -12.95 2.76
N LEU A 69 21.83 -13.17 4.03
CA LEU A 69 21.94 -14.53 4.56
C LEU A 69 20.54 -15.15 4.72
N LEU A 70 20.45 -16.47 4.60
CA LEU A 70 19.19 -17.19 4.72
C LEU A 70 18.43 -16.86 6.01
N GLN A 71 19.13 -16.79 7.14
CA GLN A 71 18.55 -16.42 8.43
C GLN A 71 18.01 -14.97 8.47
N THR A 72 18.53 -14.08 7.63
CA THR A 72 18.08 -12.68 7.56
C THR A 72 16.73 -12.55 6.87
N THR A 73 16.34 -13.56 6.07
CA THR A 73 15.07 -13.52 5.30
C THR A 73 13.82 -13.49 6.18
N MET A 74 13.94 -13.87 7.46
CA MET A 74 12.86 -13.74 8.44
C MET A 74 12.59 -12.31 8.89
N GLY A 75 13.50 -11.37 8.60
CA GLY A 75 13.38 -9.95 8.96
C GLY A 75 13.10 -9.07 7.75
N ALA A 76 11.85 -8.74 7.48
CA ALA A 76 11.46 -7.92 6.32
C ALA A 76 12.19 -6.57 6.23
N VAL A 77 12.44 -5.92 7.38
CA VAL A 77 13.17 -4.65 7.44
C VAL A 77 14.62 -4.83 6.96
N ALA A 78 15.32 -5.85 7.45
CA ALA A 78 16.72 -6.11 7.08
C ALA A 78 16.86 -6.50 5.60
N VAL A 79 15.94 -7.30 5.08
CA VAL A 79 15.90 -7.68 3.66
C VAL A 79 15.70 -6.45 2.77
N THR A 80 14.73 -5.60 3.11
CA THR A 80 14.43 -4.40 2.35
C THR A 80 15.57 -3.38 2.43
N GLU A 81 16.13 -3.17 3.62
CA GLU A 81 17.29 -2.30 3.81
C GLU A 81 18.45 -2.71 2.91
N GLN A 82 18.78 -4.00 2.90
CA GLN A 82 19.86 -4.51 2.06
C GLN A 82 19.57 -4.35 0.56
N ALA A 83 18.33 -4.55 0.12
CA ALA A 83 17.95 -4.32 -1.26
C ALA A 83 18.16 -2.85 -1.69
N ILE A 84 17.81 -1.90 -0.82
CA ILE A 84 18.01 -0.47 -1.07
C ILE A 84 19.52 -0.14 -1.08
N VAL A 85 20.32 -0.70 -0.17
CA VAL A 85 21.78 -0.55 -0.14
C VAL A 85 22.40 -1.05 -1.44
N ASN A 86 22.01 -2.22 -1.93
CA ASN A 86 22.51 -2.77 -3.19
C ASN A 86 22.19 -1.87 -4.38
N GLU A 87 20.97 -1.34 -4.44
CA GLU A 87 20.59 -0.40 -5.51
C GLU A 87 21.38 0.90 -5.45
N ALA A 88 21.56 1.46 -4.25
CA ALA A 88 22.36 2.67 -4.06
C ALA A 88 23.82 2.45 -4.51
N HIS A 89 24.42 1.32 -4.15
CA HIS A 89 25.78 0.97 -4.59
C HIS A 89 25.87 0.80 -6.12
N HIS A 90 24.87 0.19 -6.75
CA HIS A 90 24.81 0.07 -8.22
C HIS A 90 24.77 1.44 -8.91
N ARG A 91 24.17 2.43 -8.26
CA ARG A 91 24.14 3.81 -8.74
C ARG A 91 25.36 4.64 -8.32
N GLY A 92 26.32 4.05 -7.63
CA GLY A 92 27.51 4.77 -7.11
C GLY A 92 27.19 5.73 -5.96
N LEU A 93 26.06 5.54 -5.26
CA LEU A 93 25.63 6.38 -4.16
C LEU A 93 26.10 5.82 -2.82
N GLN A 94 26.46 6.72 -1.91
CA GLN A 94 26.75 6.37 -0.53
C GLN A 94 25.47 6.33 0.29
N VAL A 95 25.35 5.33 1.15
CA VAL A 95 24.22 5.21 2.07
C VAL A 95 24.55 5.80 3.44
N PRO A 96 23.60 6.45 4.13
CA PRO A 96 23.83 7.01 5.45
C PRO A 96 24.10 5.91 6.48
N ASN A 97 24.81 6.23 7.56
CA ASN A 97 24.89 5.35 8.72
C ASN A 97 23.54 5.24 9.42
N ARG A 98 23.32 4.12 10.10
CA ARG A 98 22.15 3.99 11.00
C ARG A 98 22.25 5.04 12.10
N GLN A 99 21.23 5.86 12.21
CA GLN A 99 21.12 6.84 13.30
C GLN A 99 20.42 6.18 14.49
N LYS A 100 20.95 6.42 15.70
CA LYS A 100 20.16 6.22 16.92
C LYS A 100 19.07 7.28 16.91
N ARG A 101 17.82 6.86 16.85
CA ARG A 101 16.68 7.78 16.91
C ARG A 101 16.09 7.72 18.30
N ASP A 102 15.75 8.88 18.84
CA ASP A 102 14.88 8.95 19.99
C ASP A 102 13.52 8.35 19.60
N ASP A 103 12.93 7.58 20.50
CA ASP A 103 11.61 6.97 20.35
C ASP A 103 10.52 8.06 20.31
N ASP A 104 10.49 8.87 19.25
CA ASP A 104 9.33 9.70 18.98
C ASP A 104 8.20 8.78 18.48
N ALA A 105 7.47 8.26 19.48
CA ALA A 105 6.43 7.25 19.35
C ALA A 105 5.16 7.76 18.62
N THR A 106 5.22 8.89 17.91
CA THR A 106 4.10 9.37 17.13
C THR A 106 3.87 8.46 15.93
N GLN A 107 2.80 7.70 16.00
CA GLN A 107 2.38 6.75 14.98
C GLN A 107 2.10 7.48 13.65
N ALA A 108 2.64 6.97 12.55
CA ALA A 108 2.29 7.46 11.22
C ALA A 108 0.78 7.26 10.96
N ALA A 109 0.19 8.20 10.22
CA ALA A 109 -1.22 8.12 9.83
C ALA A 109 -1.50 6.81 9.07
N GLY A 110 -2.50 6.06 9.49
CA GLY A 110 -2.92 4.81 8.86
C GLY A 110 -3.67 5.00 7.54
N ALA A 111 -4.06 3.89 6.93
CA ALA A 111 -4.89 3.84 5.73
C ALA A 111 -6.30 4.45 5.95
N TYR A 112 -6.97 4.77 4.84
CA TYR A 112 -8.40 5.10 4.88
C TYR A 112 -9.23 3.82 4.96
N VAL A 113 -10.16 3.79 5.90
CA VAL A 113 -11.17 2.73 6.01
C VAL A 113 -12.53 3.40 6.16
N ALA A 114 -13.43 3.14 5.23
CA ALA A 114 -14.80 3.63 5.29
C ALA A 114 -15.64 2.80 6.26
N TYR A 115 -16.62 3.41 6.90
CA TYR A 115 -17.62 2.66 7.66
C TYR A 115 -18.51 1.87 6.71
N PRO A 116 -18.67 0.54 6.90
CA PRO A 116 -19.53 -0.25 6.04
C PRO A 116 -21.01 0.13 6.21
N LYS A 117 -21.71 0.27 5.10
CA LYS A 117 -23.17 0.41 5.13
C LYS A 117 -23.78 -0.91 5.57
N LYS A 118 -24.54 -0.87 6.65
CA LYS A 118 -25.22 -2.05 7.21
C LYS A 118 -26.35 -2.51 6.30
N GLY A 119 -26.49 -3.81 6.15
CA GLY A 119 -27.59 -4.43 5.40
C GLY A 119 -27.13 -5.51 4.44
N LEU A 120 -28.10 -6.10 3.74
CA LEU A 120 -27.86 -7.01 2.63
C LEU A 120 -27.81 -6.19 1.34
N HIS A 121 -26.68 -6.24 0.66
CA HIS A 121 -26.45 -5.54 -0.59
C HIS A 121 -26.45 -6.52 -1.76
N LYS A 122 -27.14 -6.18 -2.85
CA LYS A 122 -27.19 -6.97 -4.07
C LYS A 122 -26.23 -6.44 -5.11
N TRP A 123 -25.65 -7.34 -5.87
CA TRP A 123 -24.79 -7.02 -7.02
C TRP A 123 -23.63 -6.08 -6.65
N VAL A 124 -22.92 -6.50 -5.63
CA VAL A 124 -21.75 -5.76 -5.13
C VAL A 124 -20.53 -6.05 -6.00
N ALA A 125 -19.85 -5.00 -6.43
CA ALA A 125 -18.53 -5.11 -7.02
C ALA A 125 -17.46 -4.55 -6.10
N SER A 126 -16.23 -5.05 -6.25
CA SER A 126 -15.03 -4.42 -5.71
C SER A 126 -14.14 -3.89 -6.84
N MET A 127 -13.56 -2.73 -6.60
CA MET A 127 -12.51 -2.12 -7.40
C MET A 127 -11.29 -1.89 -6.52
N ASP A 128 -10.14 -2.32 -6.97
CA ASP A 128 -8.88 -2.31 -6.21
C ASP A 128 -7.77 -1.60 -6.97
N LEU A 129 -6.98 -0.78 -6.26
CA LEU A 129 -5.84 -0.07 -6.80
C LEU A 129 -4.60 -0.98 -6.84
N ASN A 130 -4.03 -1.13 -8.02
CA ASN A 130 -2.86 -1.97 -8.25
C ASN A 130 -1.65 -1.54 -7.42
N SER A 131 -1.37 -2.26 -6.30
CA SER A 131 -0.23 -2.00 -5.43
C SER A 131 -0.14 -0.51 -5.04
N LEU A 132 -1.18 0.02 -4.38
CA LEU A 132 -1.36 1.46 -4.12
C LEU A 132 -0.09 2.14 -3.58
N TYR A 133 0.45 1.71 -2.44
CA TYR A 133 1.60 2.39 -1.84
C TYR A 133 2.87 2.36 -2.71
N PRO A 134 3.27 1.22 -3.29
CA PRO A 134 4.35 1.21 -4.29
C PRO A 134 4.10 2.15 -5.47
N SER A 135 2.86 2.25 -5.94
CA SER A 135 2.49 3.13 -7.07
C SER A 135 2.55 4.60 -6.68
N VAL A 136 2.08 4.97 -5.49
CA VAL A 136 2.18 6.34 -4.94
C VAL A 136 3.65 6.76 -4.78
N ILE A 137 4.49 5.90 -4.19
CA ILE A 137 5.93 6.17 -4.02
C ILE A 137 6.60 6.40 -5.38
N ARG A 138 6.24 5.60 -6.39
CA ARG A 138 6.78 5.74 -7.76
C ARG A 138 6.27 7.00 -8.45
N ALA A 139 4.98 7.29 -8.33
CA ALA A 139 4.35 8.47 -8.97
C ALA A 139 4.97 9.77 -8.45
N LEU A 140 5.06 9.93 -7.14
CA LEU A 140 5.59 11.15 -6.52
C LEU A 140 7.10 11.10 -6.21
N ASN A 141 7.81 10.09 -6.71
CA ASN A 141 9.27 9.99 -6.57
C ASN A 141 9.77 10.04 -5.11
N MET A 142 9.03 9.38 -4.21
CA MET A 142 9.27 9.48 -2.77
C MET A 142 10.51 8.68 -2.34
N ALA A 143 11.56 9.37 -1.95
CA ALA A 143 12.79 8.82 -1.37
C ALA A 143 13.46 9.88 -0.49
N PRO A 144 14.31 9.51 0.49
CA PRO A 144 14.98 10.49 1.34
C PRO A 144 15.77 11.53 0.55
N GLU A 145 16.47 11.12 -0.50
CA GLU A 145 17.32 11.99 -1.34
C GLU A 145 16.53 12.85 -2.33
N THR A 146 15.23 12.62 -2.49
CA THR A 146 14.36 13.41 -3.38
C THR A 146 13.52 14.44 -2.65
N VAL A 147 13.53 14.45 -1.32
CA VAL A 147 12.85 15.47 -0.52
C VAL A 147 13.52 16.82 -0.73
N ILE A 148 12.72 17.82 -1.09
CA ILE A 148 13.15 19.23 -1.20
C ILE A 148 12.89 19.98 0.10
N GLY A 149 11.75 19.70 0.72
CA GLY A 149 11.31 20.34 1.96
C GLY A 149 9.91 19.93 2.34
N GLN A 150 9.38 20.56 3.38
CA GLN A 150 8.04 20.31 3.88
C GLN A 150 7.33 21.61 4.22
N ILE A 151 6.10 21.75 3.76
CA ILE A 151 5.22 22.86 4.10
C ILE A 151 4.58 22.59 5.46
N ARG A 152 4.73 23.54 6.38
CA ARG A 152 4.06 23.54 7.68
C ARG A 152 3.28 24.84 7.84
N PRO A 153 1.91 24.82 7.90
CA PRO A 153 1.15 26.01 8.28
C PRO A 153 1.54 26.42 9.71
N GLU A 154 1.87 27.69 9.95
CA GLU A 154 2.23 28.14 11.30
C GLU A 154 1.13 27.87 12.35
N ILE A 155 -0.13 27.92 11.90
CA ILE A 155 -1.31 27.61 12.74
C ILE A 155 -1.58 26.08 12.79
N SER A 156 -0.91 25.26 11.99
CA SER A 156 -1.29 23.85 11.87
C SER A 156 -0.99 23.04 13.12
N ASP A 157 0.09 23.32 13.83
CA ASP A 157 0.41 22.56 15.06
C ASP A 157 -0.63 22.81 16.14
N ALA A 158 -1.02 24.06 16.36
CA ALA A 158 -2.07 24.40 17.30
C ALA A 158 -3.43 23.82 16.87
N ARG A 159 -3.76 23.89 15.59
CA ARG A 159 -5.02 23.38 15.05
C ARG A 159 -5.05 21.86 14.95
N VAL A 160 -3.94 21.21 14.60
CA VAL A 160 -3.82 19.76 14.67
C VAL A 160 -3.98 19.28 16.11
N HIS A 161 -3.37 19.96 17.05
CA HIS A 161 -3.54 19.70 18.47
C HIS A 161 -5.01 19.89 18.90
N GLU A 162 -5.67 20.98 18.49
CA GLU A 162 -7.10 21.21 18.74
C GLU A 162 -7.96 20.09 18.16
N ASP A 163 -7.75 19.72 16.89
CA ASP A 163 -8.52 18.69 16.19
C ASP A 163 -8.34 17.31 16.87
N MET A 164 -7.13 16.98 17.32
CA MET A 164 -6.87 15.72 18.02
C MET A 164 -7.44 15.70 19.43
N PHE A 165 -7.24 16.76 20.23
CA PHE A 165 -7.58 16.75 21.63
C PHE A 165 -9.00 17.22 21.93
N LEU A 166 -9.49 18.25 21.24
CA LEU A 166 -10.84 18.79 21.48
C LEU A 166 -11.89 18.08 20.63
N LYS A 167 -11.61 17.85 19.33
CA LYS A 167 -12.54 17.18 18.42
C LYS A 167 -12.35 15.68 18.35
N LYS A 168 -11.34 15.14 19.05
CA LYS A 168 -11.00 13.70 19.07
C LYS A 168 -10.80 13.11 17.66
N MET A 169 -10.31 13.89 16.73
CA MET A 169 -9.95 13.43 15.41
C MET A 169 -8.63 12.63 15.46
N SER A 170 -8.47 11.68 14.55
CA SER A 170 -7.18 11.02 14.38
C SER A 170 -6.15 12.01 13.83
N PHE A 171 -4.86 11.75 14.06
CA PHE A 171 -3.78 12.55 13.48
C PHE A 171 -3.91 12.65 11.94
N ALA A 172 -4.19 11.53 11.28
CA ALA A 172 -4.46 11.50 9.84
C ALA A 172 -5.65 12.39 9.44
N GLY A 173 -6.75 12.32 10.18
CA GLY A 173 -7.94 13.12 9.93
C GLY A 173 -7.70 14.62 10.08
N SER A 174 -6.82 15.03 11.03
CA SER A 174 -6.48 16.45 11.23
C SER A 174 -5.66 17.06 10.08
N TRP A 175 -4.96 16.23 9.31
CA TRP A 175 -4.18 16.66 8.13
C TRP A 175 -4.97 16.52 6.82
N GLU A 176 -6.02 15.72 6.80
CA GLU A 176 -6.80 15.46 5.61
C GLU A 176 -7.45 16.74 5.04
N GLY A 177 -7.36 16.91 3.72
CA GLY A 177 -7.91 18.08 3.04
C GLY A 177 -7.13 19.39 3.25
N ARG A 178 -5.96 19.36 3.89
CA ARG A 178 -5.14 20.56 4.09
C ARG A 178 -4.13 20.79 2.97
N PHE A 179 -3.62 19.70 2.42
CA PHE A 179 -2.68 19.69 1.32
C PHE A 179 -3.22 18.74 0.26
N ALA A 180 -2.98 19.05 -1.00
CA ALA A 180 -3.23 18.17 -2.13
C ALA A 180 -4.52 17.34 -2.03
N THR A 181 -5.64 17.95 -2.37
CA THR A 181 -6.95 17.31 -2.54
C THR A 181 -7.47 17.68 -3.92
N GLU A 182 -8.59 17.10 -4.36
CA GLU A 182 -9.23 17.57 -5.60
C GLU A 182 -9.70 19.04 -5.52
N GLU A 183 -9.98 19.48 -4.32
CA GLU A 183 -10.32 20.87 -4.03
C GLU A 183 -9.07 21.67 -3.63
N TYR A 184 -7.87 21.22 -4.03
CA TYR A 184 -6.62 21.86 -3.61
C TYR A 184 -6.58 23.33 -4.02
N ASP A 185 -7.03 23.65 -5.22
CA ASP A 185 -7.11 25.03 -5.71
C ASP A 185 -8.01 25.88 -4.80
N VAL A 186 -9.17 25.34 -4.41
CA VAL A 186 -10.10 26.00 -3.48
C VAL A 186 -9.49 26.15 -2.10
N VAL A 187 -8.85 25.10 -1.59
CA VAL A 187 -8.18 25.12 -0.27
C VAL A 187 -7.03 26.13 -0.26
N MET A 188 -6.21 26.17 -1.31
CA MET A 188 -5.12 27.13 -1.42
C MET A 188 -5.62 28.54 -1.67
N GLU A 189 -6.65 28.72 -2.46
CA GLU A 189 -7.29 30.03 -2.67
C GLU A 189 -7.89 30.59 -1.36
N GLN A 190 -8.55 29.75 -0.57
CA GLN A 190 -9.05 30.12 0.76
C GLN A 190 -7.93 30.46 1.75
N ARG A 191 -6.72 29.94 1.53
CA ARG A 191 -5.55 30.14 2.39
C ARG A 191 -4.46 30.98 1.76
N LYS A 192 -4.77 31.66 0.67
CA LYS A 192 -3.80 32.48 -0.08
C LYS A 192 -3.01 33.49 0.78
N ASP A 193 -3.64 34.04 1.81
CA ASP A 193 -3.06 35.05 2.70
C ASP A 193 -2.57 34.47 4.04
N ILE A 194 -2.68 33.14 4.25
CA ILE A 194 -2.22 32.49 5.48
C ILE A 194 -0.71 32.25 5.36
N PRO A 195 0.09 32.68 6.35
CA PRO A 195 1.50 32.35 6.36
C PRO A 195 1.71 30.85 6.56
N LEU A 196 2.54 30.27 5.72
CA LEU A 196 2.97 28.88 5.76
C LEU A 196 4.47 28.83 5.90
N THR A 197 4.96 27.98 6.79
CA THR A 197 6.40 27.75 6.95
C THR A 197 6.83 26.65 5.99
N LEU A 198 7.80 26.94 5.14
CA LEU A 198 8.46 25.99 4.25
C LEU A 198 9.86 25.71 4.78
N ASP A 199 10.09 24.50 5.27
CA ASP A 199 11.40 24.03 5.71
C ASP A 199 12.07 23.26 4.57
N PHE A 200 13.22 23.74 4.10
CA PHE A 200 14.02 23.06 3.08
C PHE A 200 15.03 22.10 3.68
N GLU A 201 15.37 21.04 2.95
CA GLU A 201 16.38 20.05 3.36
C GLU A 201 17.78 20.64 3.55
N ASN A 202 18.07 21.78 2.93
CA ASN A 202 19.34 22.50 3.14
C ASN A 202 19.43 23.29 4.47
N GLY A 203 18.38 23.21 5.30
CA GLY A 203 18.29 23.90 6.58
C GLY A 203 17.74 25.34 6.50
N GLN A 204 17.37 25.82 5.32
CA GLN A 204 16.69 27.10 5.17
C GLN A 204 15.20 26.95 5.53
N THR A 205 14.65 28.01 6.13
CA THR A 205 13.23 28.08 6.46
C THR A 205 12.71 29.40 5.89
N GLU A 206 11.62 29.34 5.13
CA GLU A 206 10.94 30.49 4.58
C GLU A 206 9.49 30.54 5.07
N VAL A 207 8.98 31.72 5.31
CA VAL A 207 7.56 31.95 5.61
C VAL A 207 6.94 32.66 4.41
N LEU A 208 6.05 31.94 3.73
CA LEU A 208 5.40 32.38 2.49
C LEU A 208 3.89 32.30 2.65
N SER A 209 3.16 33.12 1.90
CA SER A 209 1.70 32.95 1.82
C SER A 209 1.33 31.68 1.05
N GLY A 210 0.13 31.18 1.26
CA GLY A 210 -0.40 30.05 0.49
C GLY A 210 -0.37 30.29 -1.02
N ALA A 211 -0.65 31.51 -1.46
CA ALA A 211 -0.58 31.89 -2.88
C ALA A 211 0.85 31.83 -3.44
N GLU A 212 1.85 32.27 -2.67
CA GLU A 212 3.26 32.20 -3.08
C GLU A 212 3.74 30.74 -3.17
N ILE A 213 3.36 29.90 -2.21
CA ILE A 213 3.69 28.46 -2.25
C ILE A 213 3.00 27.77 -3.43
N TYR A 214 1.72 28.07 -3.69
CA TYR A 214 1.02 27.52 -4.85
C TYR A 214 1.77 27.89 -6.15
N LYS A 215 2.10 29.15 -6.32
CA LYS A 215 2.87 29.61 -7.48
C LYS A 215 4.24 28.93 -7.58
N LEU A 216 4.90 28.72 -6.45
CA LEU A 216 6.22 28.09 -6.39
C LEU A 216 6.19 26.62 -6.86
N ILE A 217 5.10 25.91 -6.60
CA ILE A 217 4.95 24.47 -6.92
C ILE A 217 4.24 24.26 -8.25
N PHE A 218 3.08 24.90 -8.47
CA PHE A 218 2.19 24.60 -9.59
C PHE A 218 2.38 25.53 -10.80
N ASP A 219 2.76 26.80 -10.58
CA ASP A 219 2.86 27.81 -11.63
C ASP A 219 4.32 28.19 -11.96
N SER A 220 5.29 27.45 -11.45
CA SER A 220 6.71 27.68 -11.72
C SER A 220 7.29 26.58 -12.60
N ASN A 221 8.55 26.79 -13.03
CA ASN A 221 9.33 25.75 -13.73
C ASN A 221 10.07 24.82 -12.76
N ASN A 222 9.78 24.87 -11.47
CA ASN A 222 10.42 23.97 -10.51
C ASN A 222 9.96 22.55 -10.79
N PRO A 223 10.89 21.58 -10.85
CA PRO A 223 10.58 20.19 -11.06
C PRO A 223 10.11 19.53 -9.76
N TRP A 224 9.07 20.10 -9.15
CA TRP A 224 8.59 19.72 -7.82
C TRP A 224 7.19 19.13 -7.86
N MET A 225 6.99 18.14 -7.00
CA MET A 225 5.69 17.53 -6.73
C MET A 225 5.38 17.64 -5.24
N LEU A 226 4.10 17.79 -4.92
CA LEU A 226 3.60 17.92 -3.55
C LEU A 226 2.88 16.64 -3.14
N SER A 227 3.11 16.15 -1.93
CA SER A 227 2.32 15.07 -1.33
C SER A 227 1.25 15.60 -0.39
N ALA A 228 0.31 14.73 -0.01
CA ALA A 228 -0.85 15.11 0.79
C ALA A 228 -0.52 15.61 2.21
N ASN A 229 0.68 15.38 2.72
CA ASN A 229 1.17 15.91 4.00
C ASN A 229 2.05 17.15 3.87
N GLY A 230 2.13 17.76 2.68
CA GLY A 230 2.93 18.97 2.45
C GLY A 230 4.41 18.72 2.17
N THR A 231 4.87 17.46 2.05
CA THR A 231 6.25 17.17 1.66
C THR A 231 6.42 17.34 0.15
N ILE A 232 7.49 18.02 -0.24
CA ILE A 232 7.83 18.33 -1.63
C ILE A 232 8.94 17.40 -2.09
N PHE A 233 8.77 16.80 -3.26
CA PHE A 233 9.73 15.90 -3.90
C PHE A 233 10.18 16.43 -5.26
N THR A 234 11.46 16.25 -5.60
CA THR A 234 11.96 16.64 -6.92
C THR A 234 11.71 15.56 -7.97
N THR A 235 11.58 16.00 -9.23
CA THR A 235 11.54 15.13 -10.42
C THR A 235 12.82 15.19 -11.25
N GLU A 236 13.84 15.94 -10.83
CA GLU A 236 15.10 16.11 -11.57
C GLU A 236 15.82 14.78 -11.80
N PHE A 237 15.72 13.87 -10.87
CA PHE A 237 16.28 12.53 -10.96
C PHE A 237 15.35 11.49 -10.34
N GLU A 238 15.52 10.24 -10.71
CA GLU A 238 14.73 9.14 -10.12
C GLU A 238 15.37 8.69 -8.80
N GLY A 239 14.61 8.76 -7.71
CA GLY A 239 15.02 8.28 -6.40
C GLY A 239 15.35 6.78 -6.39
N VAL A 240 16.18 6.36 -5.43
CA VAL A 240 16.60 4.95 -5.28
C VAL A 240 15.35 4.05 -5.02
N ILE A 241 14.52 4.45 -4.09
CA ILE A 241 13.32 3.67 -3.71
C ILE A 241 12.31 3.59 -4.87
N PRO A 242 11.89 4.68 -5.52
CA PRO A 242 11.04 4.61 -6.71
C PRO A 242 11.60 3.75 -7.83
N GLY A 243 12.90 3.87 -8.11
CA GLY A 243 13.57 3.10 -9.14
C GLY A 243 13.59 1.60 -8.85
N ILE A 244 13.86 1.20 -7.61
CA ILE A 244 13.83 -0.21 -7.20
C ILE A 244 12.41 -0.80 -7.32
N LEU A 245 11.39 -0.05 -6.89
CA LEU A 245 9.99 -0.46 -7.01
C LEU A 245 9.56 -0.61 -8.48
N LYS A 246 9.96 0.31 -9.34
CA LYS A 246 9.71 0.25 -10.78
C LYS A 246 10.33 -1.01 -11.40
N ARG A 247 11.60 -1.30 -11.07
CA ARG A 247 12.29 -2.50 -11.53
C ARG A 247 11.61 -3.78 -11.03
N TRP A 248 11.34 -3.91 -9.75
CA TRP A 248 10.68 -5.08 -9.17
C TRP A 248 9.29 -5.32 -9.75
N TYR A 249 8.52 -4.26 -9.99
CA TYR A 249 7.21 -4.36 -10.61
C TYR A 249 7.31 -4.89 -12.06
N SER A 250 8.25 -4.36 -12.85
CA SER A 250 8.48 -4.82 -14.22
C SER A 250 8.93 -6.28 -14.26
N GLU A 251 9.92 -6.64 -13.45
CA GLU A 251 10.42 -8.01 -13.32
C GLU A 251 9.29 -8.98 -12.91
N ARG A 252 8.43 -8.58 -11.96
CA ARG A 252 7.29 -9.40 -11.55
C ARG A 252 6.31 -9.62 -12.70
N LYS A 253 6.02 -8.61 -13.52
CA LYS A 253 5.14 -8.76 -14.69
C LYS A 253 5.71 -9.75 -15.70
N ASP A 254 7.01 -9.74 -15.93
CA ASP A 254 7.66 -10.69 -16.85
C ASP A 254 7.68 -12.11 -16.28
N LEU A 255 7.92 -12.26 -14.97
CA LEU A 255 7.80 -13.56 -14.29
C LEU A 255 6.36 -14.10 -14.35
N GLN A 256 5.34 -13.26 -14.18
CA GLN A 256 3.93 -13.65 -14.33
C GLN A 256 3.58 -14.10 -15.75
N LYS A 257 4.16 -13.47 -16.79
CA LYS A 257 4.00 -13.93 -18.19
C LYS A 257 4.59 -15.31 -18.39
N ASN A 258 5.79 -15.56 -17.84
CA ASN A 258 6.43 -16.87 -17.91
C ASN A 258 5.64 -17.93 -17.15
N LEU A 259 5.14 -17.59 -15.95
CA LEU A 259 4.26 -18.45 -15.17
C LEU A 259 3.00 -18.83 -15.96
N LYS A 260 2.39 -17.89 -16.65
CA LYS A 260 1.21 -18.15 -17.50
C LYS A 260 1.56 -19.12 -18.62
N LYS A 261 2.67 -18.88 -19.32
CA LYS A 261 3.13 -19.80 -20.39
C LYS A 261 3.36 -21.22 -19.88
N ALA A 262 3.99 -21.35 -18.70
CA ALA A 262 4.23 -22.67 -18.07
C ALA A 262 2.92 -23.37 -17.69
N LYS A 263 1.92 -22.62 -17.18
CA LYS A 263 0.57 -23.15 -16.90
C LYS A 263 -0.13 -23.62 -18.17
N ASP A 264 -0.09 -22.82 -19.21
CA ASP A 264 -0.71 -23.13 -20.53
C ASP A 264 -0.04 -24.37 -21.17
N ALA A 265 1.27 -24.58 -20.91
CA ALA A 265 2.02 -25.75 -21.36
C ALA A 265 1.88 -27.01 -20.47
N GLY A 266 1.21 -26.88 -19.30
CA GLY A 266 1.05 -27.99 -18.35
C GLY A 266 2.36 -28.41 -17.65
N ASN A 267 3.41 -27.57 -17.68
CA ASN A 267 4.72 -27.87 -17.09
C ASN A 267 4.75 -27.52 -15.61
N SER A 268 4.45 -28.49 -14.74
CA SER A 268 4.36 -28.29 -13.29
C SER A 268 5.68 -27.81 -12.64
N ILE A 269 6.84 -28.23 -13.16
CA ILE A 269 8.15 -27.83 -12.65
C ILE A 269 8.40 -26.33 -12.94
N GLU A 270 8.14 -25.90 -14.16
CA GLU A 270 8.27 -24.49 -14.52
C GLU A 270 7.21 -23.62 -13.84
N VAL A 271 5.99 -24.12 -13.63
CA VAL A 271 4.97 -23.42 -12.87
C VAL A 271 5.48 -23.13 -11.45
N GLU A 272 6.01 -24.12 -10.75
CA GLU A 272 6.55 -23.94 -9.41
C GLU A 272 7.74 -22.97 -9.39
N TYR A 273 8.64 -23.08 -10.36
CA TYR A 273 9.82 -22.23 -10.51
C TYR A 273 9.45 -20.75 -10.69
N TRP A 274 8.56 -20.43 -11.65
CA TRP A 274 8.16 -19.06 -11.94
C TRP A 274 7.26 -18.48 -10.86
N ASP A 275 6.42 -19.32 -10.22
CA ASP A 275 5.53 -18.85 -9.14
C ASP A 275 6.31 -18.38 -7.92
N LYS A 276 7.31 -19.12 -7.47
CA LYS A 276 8.17 -18.70 -6.35
C LYS A 276 8.87 -17.40 -6.64
N ARG A 277 9.43 -17.22 -7.82
CA ARG A 277 10.16 -16.01 -8.21
C ARG A 277 9.26 -14.77 -8.28
N GLN A 278 8.07 -14.90 -8.86
CA GLN A 278 7.13 -13.78 -8.85
C GLN A 278 6.62 -13.46 -7.44
N LEU A 279 6.50 -14.49 -6.56
CA LEU A 279 6.11 -14.31 -5.18
C LEU A 279 7.16 -13.53 -4.38
N VAL A 280 8.44 -13.81 -4.56
CA VAL A 280 9.54 -13.02 -3.96
C VAL A 280 9.43 -11.54 -4.33
N LYS A 281 9.18 -11.24 -5.61
CA LYS A 281 8.98 -9.84 -6.04
C LYS A 281 7.74 -9.20 -5.43
N LYS A 282 6.64 -9.98 -5.26
CA LYS A 282 5.44 -9.51 -4.54
C LYS A 282 5.75 -9.19 -3.08
N ILE A 283 6.49 -10.07 -2.40
CA ILE A 283 6.91 -9.88 -1.00
C ILE A 283 7.75 -8.60 -0.88
N ASN A 284 8.78 -8.44 -1.72
CA ASN A 284 9.64 -7.25 -1.71
C ASN A 284 8.85 -5.96 -1.93
N LEU A 285 7.95 -5.92 -2.93
CA LEU A 285 7.09 -4.77 -3.22
C LEU A 285 6.21 -4.37 -2.05
N ASN A 286 5.56 -5.36 -1.40
CA ASN A 286 4.63 -5.10 -0.32
C ASN A 286 5.33 -4.80 1.02
N SER A 287 6.54 -5.34 1.23
CA SER A 287 7.29 -5.14 2.47
C SER A 287 8.02 -3.81 2.52
N LEU A 288 8.34 -3.22 1.37
CA LEU A 288 9.19 -2.02 1.31
C LEU A 288 8.57 -0.85 2.07
N TYR A 289 7.29 -0.58 1.86
CA TYR A 289 6.59 0.51 2.55
C TYR A 289 6.64 0.31 4.08
N GLY A 290 6.27 -0.88 4.57
CA GLY A 290 6.32 -1.18 6.01
C GLY A 290 7.73 -1.11 6.60
N ALA A 291 8.74 -1.48 5.81
CA ALA A 291 10.13 -1.43 6.24
C ALA A 291 10.65 0.01 6.40
N ILE A 292 10.37 0.89 5.44
CA ILE A 292 10.80 2.31 5.53
C ILE A 292 10.07 3.11 6.62
N LEU A 293 8.92 2.62 7.09
CA LEU A 293 8.21 3.17 8.25
C LEU A 293 8.70 2.64 9.59
N ASN A 294 9.56 1.63 9.59
CA ASN A 294 10.10 1.08 10.82
C ASN A 294 11.27 1.95 11.31
N PRO A 295 11.24 2.48 12.54
CA PRO A 295 12.33 3.30 13.09
C PRO A 295 13.70 2.59 13.10
N GLY A 296 13.72 1.26 13.12
CA GLY A 296 14.94 0.46 12.99
C GLY A 296 15.53 0.39 11.59
N CYS A 297 14.82 0.88 10.57
CA CYS A 297 15.32 0.94 9.20
C CYS A 297 16.28 2.13 9.01
N ARG A 298 17.39 1.91 8.30
CA ARG A 298 18.35 2.95 7.92
C ARG A 298 17.72 4.10 7.13
N PHE A 299 16.75 3.78 6.28
CA PHE A 299 16.06 4.69 5.38
C PHE A 299 14.71 5.20 5.92
N PHE A 300 14.49 5.03 7.22
CA PHE A 300 13.27 5.54 7.84
C PHE A 300 13.17 7.05 7.69
N ASP A 301 12.07 7.51 7.13
CA ASP A 301 11.65 8.90 7.15
C ASP A 301 10.14 8.97 7.35
N LYS A 302 9.72 9.54 8.48
CA LYS A 302 8.32 9.66 8.85
C LYS A 302 7.52 10.49 7.84
N ARG A 303 8.16 11.50 7.23
CA ARG A 303 7.55 12.35 6.20
C ARG A 303 7.15 11.52 4.98
N ILE A 304 8.05 10.63 4.53
CA ILE A 304 7.80 9.74 3.38
C ILE A 304 6.66 8.76 3.69
N GLY A 305 6.66 8.20 4.90
CA GLY A 305 5.59 7.31 5.33
C GLY A 305 4.23 7.99 5.34
N GLN A 306 4.14 9.17 5.92
CA GLN A 306 2.91 9.97 5.94
C GLN A 306 2.52 10.47 4.54
N SER A 307 3.48 10.85 3.71
CA SER A 307 3.25 11.20 2.31
C SER A 307 2.56 10.06 1.56
N THR A 308 3.06 8.84 1.77
CA THR A 308 2.52 7.64 1.10
C THR A 308 1.09 7.35 1.52
N THR A 309 0.82 7.30 2.83
CA THR A 309 -0.52 6.97 3.33
C THR A 309 -1.55 8.04 3.04
N LEU A 310 -1.23 9.32 3.30
CA LEU A 310 -2.18 10.40 3.10
C LEU A 310 -2.48 10.62 1.61
N THR A 311 -1.47 10.53 0.73
CA THR A 311 -1.70 10.56 -0.72
C THR A 311 -2.53 9.37 -1.18
N GLY A 312 -2.23 8.16 -0.66
CA GLY A 312 -3.04 6.97 -0.93
C GLY A 312 -4.49 7.14 -0.53
N ARG A 313 -4.77 7.71 0.65
CA ARG A 313 -6.14 8.03 1.11
C ARG A 313 -6.86 8.96 0.15
N THR A 314 -6.19 9.99 -0.35
CA THR A 314 -6.78 10.94 -1.31
C THR A 314 -7.15 10.22 -2.61
N ILE A 315 -6.26 9.37 -3.13
CA ILE A 315 -6.50 8.59 -4.36
C ILE A 315 -7.69 7.63 -4.19
N VAL A 316 -7.79 6.91 -3.06
CA VAL A 316 -8.91 5.98 -2.79
C VAL A 316 -10.23 6.73 -2.67
N LYS A 317 -10.24 7.89 -2.02
CA LYS A 317 -11.44 8.71 -1.92
C LYS A 317 -11.86 9.24 -3.28
N HIS A 318 -10.91 9.71 -4.10
CA HIS A 318 -11.20 10.11 -5.47
C HIS A 318 -11.80 8.95 -6.28
N MET A 319 -11.17 7.77 -6.24
CA MET A 319 -11.69 6.57 -6.90
C MET A 319 -13.14 6.29 -6.49
N SER A 320 -13.40 6.29 -5.19
CA SER A 320 -14.74 6.05 -4.65
C SER A 320 -15.75 7.12 -5.11
N ALA A 321 -15.34 8.39 -5.11
CA ALA A 321 -16.17 9.50 -5.53
C ALA A 321 -16.49 9.46 -7.03
N GLU A 322 -15.52 9.10 -7.89
CA GLU A 322 -15.74 8.95 -9.34
C GLU A 322 -16.61 7.72 -9.65
N VAL A 323 -16.44 6.62 -8.93
CA VAL A 323 -17.36 5.47 -9.02
C VAL A 323 -18.80 5.89 -8.67
N ASN A 324 -18.99 6.57 -7.56
CA ASN A 324 -20.31 7.08 -7.18
C ASN A 324 -20.88 8.06 -8.19
N LYS A 325 -20.05 8.99 -8.69
CA LYS A 325 -20.45 9.97 -9.69
C LYS A 325 -20.88 9.32 -11.01
N THR A 326 -20.17 8.30 -11.46
CA THR A 326 -20.52 7.56 -12.68
C THR A 326 -21.87 6.87 -12.55
N ILE A 327 -22.23 6.38 -11.35
CA ILE A 327 -23.48 5.67 -11.10
C ILE A 327 -24.63 6.63 -10.76
N THR A 328 -24.38 7.66 -9.93
CA THR A 328 -25.42 8.52 -9.35
C THR A 328 -25.43 9.96 -9.91
N GLY A 329 -24.40 10.35 -10.64
CA GLY A 329 -24.18 11.75 -11.07
C GLY A 329 -23.59 12.67 -9.99
N LYS A 330 -23.32 12.17 -8.76
CA LYS A 330 -22.81 12.97 -7.64
C LYS A 330 -21.41 12.55 -7.26
N TYR A 331 -20.48 13.50 -7.24
CA TYR A 331 -19.12 13.28 -6.74
C TYR A 331 -19.14 13.21 -5.21
N ASP A 332 -19.05 11.98 -4.64
CA ASP A 332 -19.11 11.76 -3.19
C ASP A 332 -18.54 10.38 -2.86
N HIS A 333 -17.44 10.33 -2.11
CA HIS A 333 -16.73 9.09 -1.78
C HIS A 333 -17.46 8.19 -0.76
N ILE A 334 -18.51 8.70 -0.10
CA ILE A 334 -19.41 7.96 0.78
C ILE A 334 -20.85 7.93 0.23
N GLY A 335 -21.03 8.30 -1.04
CA GLY A 335 -22.30 8.44 -1.71
C GLY A 335 -23.13 7.15 -1.77
N GLU A 336 -24.33 7.24 -2.38
CA GLU A 336 -25.36 6.19 -2.33
C GLU A 336 -24.90 4.85 -2.88
N ALA A 337 -24.12 4.86 -3.98
CA ALA A 337 -23.61 3.64 -4.60
C ALA A 337 -22.50 2.96 -3.78
N MET A 338 -21.83 3.69 -2.87
CA MET A 338 -20.71 3.15 -2.09
C MET A 338 -21.20 2.34 -0.91
N ILE A 339 -20.56 1.20 -0.63
CA ILE A 339 -20.89 0.28 0.48
C ILE A 339 -19.77 0.29 1.53
N TYR A 340 -18.52 0.15 1.11
CA TYR A 340 -17.36 0.01 1.98
C TYR A 340 -16.09 0.41 1.22
N GLY A 341 -15.04 0.73 1.92
CA GLY A 341 -13.70 0.95 1.36
C GLY A 341 -12.63 0.62 2.39
N ASP A 342 -11.53 0.04 1.94
CA ASP A 342 -10.41 -0.33 2.80
C ASP A 342 -9.08 -0.18 2.06
N THR A 343 -8.24 0.67 2.58
CA THR A 343 -6.85 0.88 2.17
C THR A 343 -6.66 1.24 0.69
N ASP A 344 -6.94 0.34 -0.23
CA ASP A 344 -6.73 0.43 -1.68
C ASP A 344 -7.94 -0.03 -2.49
N SER A 345 -9.03 -0.43 -1.82
CA SER A 345 -10.23 -0.94 -2.46
C SER A 345 -11.50 -0.18 -2.09
N CYS A 346 -12.47 -0.20 -2.97
CA CYS A 346 -13.83 0.22 -2.70
C CYS A 346 -14.85 -0.82 -3.15
N TYR A 347 -15.93 -0.94 -2.39
CA TYR A 347 -17.07 -1.82 -2.66
C TYR A 347 -18.28 -0.96 -2.96
N PHE A 348 -18.97 -1.26 -4.06
CA PHE A 348 -20.07 -0.45 -4.54
C PHE A 348 -21.15 -1.30 -5.21
N SER A 349 -22.33 -0.73 -5.38
CA SER A 349 -23.46 -1.34 -6.11
C SER A 349 -24.27 -0.27 -6.82
N ALA A 350 -24.60 -0.54 -8.09
CA ALA A 350 -25.55 0.25 -8.85
C ALA A 350 -27.02 -0.19 -8.60
N TRP A 351 -27.24 -1.33 -7.94
CA TRP A 351 -28.57 -1.87 -7.71
C TRP A 351 -29.53 -0.91 -7.00
N PRO A 352 -29.15 -0.21 -5.90
CA PRO A 352 -30.09 0.69 -5.21
C PRO A 352 -30.62 1.82 -6.11
N ILE A 353 -29.79 2.26 -7.07
CA ILE A 353 -30.07 3.39 -7.96
C ILE A 353 -30.91 2.94 -9.17
N LEU A 354 -30.60 1.77 -9.73
CA LEU A 354 -31.20 1.26 -10.97
C LEU A 354 -32.39 0.31 -10.74
N LYS A 355 -32.69 -0.01 -9.49
CA LYS A 355 -33.67 -1.03 -9.11
C LYS A 355 -35.03 -0.84 -9.78
N ASP A 356 -35.60 0.36 -9.73
CA ASP A 356 -36.94 0.64 -10.26
C ASP A 356 -36.98 0.50 -11.79
N ASP A 357 -35.95 0.91 -12.49
CA ASP A 357 -35.86 0.77 -13.95
C ASP A 357 -35.58 -0.68 -14.39
N ILE A 358 -34.86 -1.44 -13.57
CA ILE A 358 -34.64 -2.87 -13.78
C ILE A 358 -35.95 -3.65 -13.57
N GLU A 359 -36.65 -3.40 -12.47
CA GLU A 359 -37.93 -4.04 -12.15
C GLU A 359 -39.05 -3.66 -13.15
N ALA A 360 -38.97 -2.45 -13.72
CA ALA A 360 -39.84 -2.00 -14.81
C ALA A 360 -39.44 -2.57 -16.19
N GLY A 361 -38.37 -3.36 -16.28
CA GLY A 361 -37.90 -3.96 -17.53
C GLY A 361 -37.25 -2.98 -18.54
N LYS A 362 -36.94 -1.74 -18.11
CA LYS A 362 -36.29 -0.74 -18.94
C LYS A 362 -34.81 -1.01 -19.14
N ILE A 363 -34.16 -1.62 -18.13
CA ILE A 363 -32.74 -1.99 -18.13
C ILE A 363 -32.63 -3.51 -18.07
N PRO A 364 -32.03 -4.18 -19.07
CA PRO A 364 -31.81 -5.61 -19.01
C PRO A 364 -30.72 -5.93 -17.97
N TRP A 365 -31.12 -6.67 -16.93
CA TRP A 365 -30.25 -6.99 -15.80
C TRP A 365 -29.86 -8.46 -15.82
N SER A 366 -28.69 -8.76 -16.36
CA SER A 366 -28.08 -10.09 -16.38
C SER A 366 -26.67 -10.04 -15.82
N LYS A 367 -26.10 -11.17 -15.45
CA LYS A 367 -24.71 -11.26 -14.95
C LYS A 367 -23.73 -10.58 -15.90
N ASP A 368 -23.83 -10.82 -17.19
CA ASP A 368 -22.90 -10.28 -18.17
C ASP A 368 -23.06 -8.76 -18.34
N ASN A 369 -24.31 -8.27 -18.34
CA ASN A 369 -24.58 -6.82 -18.42
C ASN A 369 -24.08 -6.07 -17.19
N ILE A 370 -24.20 -6.67 -16.00
CA ILE A 370 -23.69 -6.08 -14.76
C ILE A 370 -22.17 -6.02 -14.75
N ILE A 371 -21.51 -7.09 -15.18
CA ILE A 371 -20.06 -7.14 -15.31
C ILE A 371 -19.59 -6.06 -16.28
N ALA A 372 -20.22 -5.96 -17.44
CA ALA A 372 -19.89 -4.94 -18.46
C ALA A 372 -20.11 -3.51 -17.93
N LEU A 373 -21.21 -3.27 -17.20
CA LEU A 373 -21.48 -1.98 -16.57
C LEU A 373 -20.37 -1.61 -15.56
N TYR A 374 -20.00 -2.55 -14.68
CA TYR A 374 -19.00 -2.29 -13.66
C TYR A 374 -17.58 -2.16 -14.24
N ASP A 375 -17.28 -2.85 -15.33
CA ASP A 375 -16.03 -2.64 -16.07
C ASP A 375 -15.98 -1.22 -16.65
N GLN A 376 -17.09 -0.70 -17.22
CA GLN A 376 -17.19 0.68 -17.69
C GLN A 376 -17.04 1.71 -16.57
N VAL A 377 -17.63 1.45 -15.38
CA VAL A 377 -17.47 2.31 -14.19
C VAL A 377 -16.01 2.37 -13.78
N CYS A 378 -15.32 1.22 -13.75
CA CYS A 378 -13.89 1.16 -13.41
C CYS A 378 -13.01 1.88 -14.45
N GLU A 379 -13.33 1.72 -15.74
CA GLU A 379 -12.60 2.41 -16.81
C GLU A 379 -12.79 3.93 -16.72
N ALA A 380 -14.03 4.39 -16.49
CA ALA A 380 -14.31 5.81 -16.29
C ALA A 380 -13.50 6.39 -15.14
N ALA A 381 -13.45 5.72 -13.98
CA ALA A 381 -12.65 6.16 -12.84
C ALA A 381 -11.15 6.21 -13.17
N ASN A 382 -10.61 5.19 -13.88
CA ASN A 382 -9.21 5.18 -14.30
C ASN A 382 -8.81 6.36 -15.19
N THR A 383 -9.72 6.86 -16.03
CA THR A 383 -9.43 7.99 -16.92
C THR A 383 -9.22 9.30 -16.16
N THR A 384 -9.67 9.40 -14.92
CA THR A 384 -9.59 10.61 -14.10
C THR A 384 -8.31 10.73 -13.27
N PHE A 385 -7.62 9.61 -13.00
CA PHE A 385 -6.40 9.63 -12.17
C PHE A 385 -5.30 10.58 -12.69
N PRO A 386 -4.96 10.63 -13.99
CA PRO A 386 -3.90 11.54 -14.44
C PRO A 386 -4.21 13.02 -14.19
N SER A 387 -5.46 13.45 -14.38
CA SER A 387 -5.88 14.85 -14.13
C SER A 387 -5.89 15.17 -12.63
N MET A 388 -6.41 14.27 -11.81
CA MET A 388 -6.40 14.38 -10.35
C MET A 388 -4.97 14.45 -9.82
N MET A 389 -4.08 13.56 -10.25
CA MET A 389 -2.69 13.56 -9.83
C MET A 389 -1.94 14.83 -10.25
N ALA A 390 -2.27 15.39 -11.42
CA ALA A 390 -1.70 16.66 -11.86
C ALA A 390 -2.21 17.83 -11.05
N SER A 391 -3.51 17.96 -10.84
CA SER A 391 -4.12 19.09 -10.12
C SER A 391 -3.83 19.07 -8.62
N SER A 392 -3.86 17.87 -7.99
CA SER A 392 -3.68 17.76 -6.55
C SER A 392 -2.22 17.68 -6.11
N PHE A 393 -1.34 17.10 -6.92
CA PHE A 393 0.03 16.77 -6.53
C PHE A 393 1.11 17.32 -7.46
N HIS A 394 0.74 18.05 -8.51
CA HIS A 394 1.63 18.49 -9.59
C HIS A 394 2.42 17.31 -10.19
N CYS A 395 1.78 16.13 -10.22
CA CYS A 395 2.39 14.90 -10.75
C CYS A 395 2.15 14.82 -12.26
N PRO A 396 3.20 14.79 -13.10
CA PRO A 396 3.05 14.72 -14.54
C PRO A 396 2.47 13.37 -14.98
N LYS A 397 1.71 13.38 -16.08
CA LYS A 397 1.05 12.19 -16.63
C LYS A 397 2.01 11.00 -16.80
N SER A 398 3.22 11.25 -17.26
CA SER A 398 4.25 10.20 -17.44
C SER A 398 4.62 9.44 -16.15
N ARG A 399 4.31 10.01 -14.97
CA ARG A 399 4.52 9.37 -13.67
C ARG A 399 3.21 8.83 -13.09
N SER A 400 2.10 9.53 -13.30
CA SER A 400 0.79 9.13 -12.75
C SER A 400 0.16 7.91 -13.45
N ASP A 401 0.61 7.53 -14.63
CA ASP A 401 0.15 6.34 -15.37
C ASP A 401 0.31 5.01 -14.59
N VAL A 402 1.07 5.01 -13.50
CA VAL A 402 1.20 3.85 -12.61
C VAL A 402 0.01 3.69 -11.66
N ILE A 403 -0.79 4.73 -11.46
CA ILE A 403 -2.01 4.70 -10.66
C ILE A 403 -3.13 4.14 -11.52
N ALA A 404 -3.52 2.92 -11.23
CA ALA A 404 -4.57 2.23 -11.95
C ALA A 404 -5.31 1.27 -11.02
N ALA A 405 -6.60 1.12 -11.25
CA ALA A 405 -7.43 0.20 -10.50
C ALA A 405 -8.12 -0.81 -11.44
N ALA A 406 -8.51 -1.93 -10.90
CA ALA A 406 -9.21 -2.97 -11.63
C ALA A 406 -10.40 -3.50 -10.82
N ARG A 407 -11.46 -3.91 -11.51
CA ARG A 407 -12.53 -4.67 -10.88
C ARG A 407 -12.01 -6.07 -10.52
N GLU A 408 -12.24 -6.50 -9.29
CA GLU A 408 -11.85 -7.83 -8.84
C GLU A 408 -13.03 -8.80 -8.82
N ILE A 409 -14.11 -8.45 -8.14
CA ILE A 409 -15.23 -9.34 -7.86
C ILE A 409 -16.53 -8.66 -8.24
N VAL A 410 -17.51 -9.46 -8.67
CA VAL A 410 -18.94 -9.12 -8.69
C VAL A 410 -19.69 -10.24 -7.98
N ALA A 411 -20.37 -9.92 -6.90
CA ALA A 411 -21.16 -10.84 -6.10
C ALA A 411 -22.66 -10.50 -6.20
N GLN A 412 -23.50 -11.51 -6.34
CA GLN A 412 -24.95 -11.30 -6.46
C GLN A 412 -25.59 -10.94 -5.12
N SER A 413 -25.11 -11.54 -4.02
CA SER A 413 -25.53 -11.27 -2.63
C SER A 413 -24.61 -12.01 -1.68
#